data_e455d0941f5ecdddb6916514163ab013
#
_entry.id   e455d0941f5ecdddb6916514163ab013
#
_cell.length_a   1.000
_cell.length_b   1.000
_cell.length_c   1.000
_cell.angle_alpha   90.00
_cell.angle_beta   90.00
_cell.angle_gamma   90.00
#
_symmetry.space_group_name_H-M   'P 1'
#
loop_
_entity.id
_entity.type
_entity.pdbx_description
1 polymer ?
#
loop_
_entity_poly.entity_id
_entity_poly.type
_entity_poly.pdbx_seq_one_letter_code
_entity_poly.pdbx_strand_id
1 'polypeptide(L)'
;VGSEKNLFVFTPKHILALGIILCYNILKQNLMEVLMKYYVIDSFADHVFEGNPAGVCIMDKWIPAQLMENIAIENNLSETAFAVKEGDKYRIRWFTPGGEIDLCGHATLATAFTILNFYEKDADEVTFITAEHGELYIRKQGDLLEMEFPVFDMHEVEVTDLMEEVIGVRPLRAFLGRDLVCILENEELVRHNNADQAKMMELEGALLHITAKGKDFDCVSRSYGPKLKIPEDPVCGSGHCHIVPVWGKLENKTDYTAYQASRRGGTLYCKIMGENMKLSGKAVLYAEGELHVEV
;
A
#
# COMPACT_ATOMS: atom_id res chain seq x y z
N VAL A 1 -38.04 4.81 -72.73
CA VAL A 1 -37.18 4.07 -71.78
C VAL A 1 -37.14 4.87 -70.49
N GLY A 2 -38.04 4.54 -69.56
CA GLY A 2 -38.13 5.21 -68.26
C GLY A 2 -37.12 4.65 -67.28
N SER A 3 -36.30 5.48 -66.66
CA SER A 3 -35.45 5.14 -65.55
C SER A 3 -36.28 5.35 -64.23
N GLU A 4 -36.73 4.24 -63.64
CA GLU A 4 -37.26 4.28 -62.28
C GLU A 4 -36.13 4.61 -61.32
N LYS A 5 -36.20 5.80 -60.72
CA LYS A 5 -35.40 6.16 -59.56
C LYS A 5 -36.05 5.53 -58.33
N ASN A 6 -35.49 4.45 -57.86
CA ASN A 6 -35.85 3.90 -56.55
C ASN A 6 -35.49 4.91 -55.43
N LEU A 7 -36.48 5.67 -54.99
CA LEU A 7 -36.39 6.55 -53.83
C LEU A 7 -36.54 5.65 -52.59
N PHE A 8 -35.45 5.43 -51.86
CA PHE A 8 -35.51 4.80 -50.53
C PHE A 8 -36.24 5.73 -49.57
N VAL A 9 -37.50 5.43 -49.27
CA VAL A 9 -38.30 6.18 -48.28
C VAL A 9 -37.97 5.59 -46.91
N PHE A 10 -37.19 6.31 -46.10
CA PHE A 10 -36.92 5.95 -44.72
C PHE A 10 -38.17 6.21 -43.87
N THR A 11 -38.68 5.19 -43.20
CA THR A 11 -39.75 5.34 -42.23
C THR A 11 -39.21 5.99 -40.93
N PRO A 12 -40.06 6.64 -40.11
CA PRO A 12 -39.66 7.24 -38.84
C PRO A 12 -38.95 6.25 -37.92
N LYS A 13 -39.23 4.95 -37.96
CA LYS A 13 -38.53 3.89 -37.25
C LYS A 13 -37.10 3.69 -37.73
N HIS A 14 -36.83 3.79 -39.02
CA HIS A 14 -35.50 3.69 -39.60
C HIS A 14 -34.64 4.91 -39.22
N ILE A 15 -35.23 6.11 -39.19
CA ILE A 15 -34.55 7.35 -38.78
C ILE A 15 -34.19 7.28 -37.28
N LEU A 16 -35.09 6.78 -36.43
CA LEU A 16 -34.86 6.61 -35.01
C LEU A 16 -33.76 5.57 -34.75
N ALA A 17 -33.77 4.42 -35.44
CA ALA A 17 -32.75 3.40 -35.34
C ALA A 17 -31.36 3.91 -35.80
N LEU A 18 -31.30 4.64 -36.93
CA LEU A 18 -30.07 5.28 -37.39
C LEU A 18 -29.55 6.34 -36.41
N GLY A 19 -30.45 7.14 -35.82
CA GLY A 19 -30.11 8.11 -34.78
C GLY A 19 -29.50 7.45 -33.53
N ILE A 20 -30.10 6.36 -33.05
CA ILE A 20 -29.61 5.58 -31.91
C ILE A 20 -28.22 4.95 -32.22
N ILE A 21 -28.08 4.37 -33.41
CA ILE A 21 -26.78 3.79 -33.84
C ILE A 21 -25.72 4.88 -34.00
N LEU A 22 -26.07 6.03 -34.54
CA LEU A 22 -25.15 7.16 -34.68
C LEU A 22 -24.75 7.74 -33.31
N CYS A 23 -25.72 7.94 -32.40
CA CYS A 23 -25.43 8.33 -31.02
C CYS A 23 -24.55 7.29 -30.29
N TYR A 24 -24.83 6.00 -30.42
CA TYR A 24 -24.03 4.94 -29.84
C TYR A 24 -22.61 4.94 -30.39
N ASN A 25 -22.43 5.09 -31.71
CA ASN A 25 -21.12 5.15 -32.34
C ASN A 25 -20.36 6.45 -31.98
N ILE A 26 -21.05 7.59 -31.86
CA ILE A 26 -20.44 8.85 -31.39
C ILE A 26 -20.05 8.74 -29.92
N LEU A 27 -20.87 8.13 -29.07
CA LEU A 27 -20.55 7.88 -27.67
C LEU A 27 -19.36 6.90 -27.55
N LYS A 28 -19.34 5.84 -28.36
CA LYS A 28 -18.26 4.87 -28.40
C LYS A 28 -16.95 5.45 -28.98
N GLN A 29 -17.03 6.38 -29.94
CA GLN A 29 -15.83 7.10 -30.46
C GLN A 29 -15.26 8.12 -29.46
N ASN A 30 -16.04 8.54 -28.45
CA ASN A 30 -15.59 9.45 -27.40
C ASN A 30 -15.03 8.72 -26.16
N LEU A 31 -15.21 7.39 -26.07
CA LEU A 31 -14.53 6.58 -25.08
C LEU A 31 -13.11 6.27 -25.59
N MET A 32 -12.14 7.00 -25.10
CA MET A 32 -10.73 6.69 -25.38
C MET A 32 -10.32 5.48 -24.51
N GLU A 33 -10.08 4.37 -25.19
CA GLU A 33 -9.38 3.25 -24.55
C GLU A 33 -7.98 3.72 -24.17
N VAL A 34 -7.65 3.68 -22.90
CA VAL A 34 -6.32 3.99 -22.39
C VAL A 34 -5.65 2.67 -22.01
N LEU A 35 -4.60 2.34 -22.76
CA LEU A 35 -3.67 1.29 -22.37
C LEU A 35 -2.73 1.86 -21.31
N MET A 36 -2.77 1.29 -20.11
CA MET A 36 -1.97 1.76 -18.98
C MET A 36 -1.07 0.62 -18.49
N LYS A 37 0.23 0.89 -18.42
CA LYS A 37 1.18 -0.04 -17.81
C LYS A 37 0.82 -0.26 -16.34
N TYR A 38 0.79 -1.53 -15.95
CA TYR A 38 0.43 -1.99 -14.63
C TYR A 38 1.49 -2.96 -14.11
N TYR A 39 1.88 -2.77 -12.86
CA TYR A 39 2.83 -3.62 -12.18
C TYR A 39 2.25 -4.09 -10.85
N VAL A 40 2.59 -5.29 -10.43
CA VAL A 40 2.40 -5.75 -9.06
C VAL A 40 3.77 -5.97 -8.45
N ILE A 41 4.04 -5.24 -7.38
CA ILE A 41 5.32 -5.23 -6.70
C ILE A 41 5.12 -5.70 -5.26
N ASP A 42 5.89 -6.70 -4.85
CA ASP A 42 5.97 -7.16 -3.47
C ASP A 42 7.02 -6.30 -2.73
N SER A 43 6.56 -5.41 -1.85
CA SER A 43 7.41 -4.52 -1.05
C SER A 43 7.86 -5.18 0.25
N PHE A 44 9.08 -4.90 0.72
CA PHE A 44 9.71 -5.53 1.88
C PHE A 44 9.90 -7.04 1.70
N ALA A 45 10.20 -7.46 0.48
CA ALA A 45 10.30 -8.85 0.05
C ALA A 45 11.68 -9.16 -0.54
N ASP A 46 12.25 -10.31 -0.21
CA ASP A 46 13.41 -10.87 -0.89
C ASP A 46 13.01 -11.71 -2.10
N HIS A 47 11.82 -12.30 -2.06
CA HIS A 47 11.27 -13.15 -3.13
C HIS A 47 9.79 -12.83 -3.35
N VAL A 48 9.27 -13.18 -4.55
CA VAL A 48 7.84 -13.11 -4.83
C VAL A 48 7.03 -13.94 -3.83
N PHE A 49 5.83 -13.48 -3.52
CA PHE A 49 4.91 -14.06 -2.52
C PHE A 49 5.26 -13.73 -1.07
N GLU A 50 6.33 -13.00 -0.83
CA GLU A 50 6.65 -12.35 0.45
C GLU A 50 6.20 -10.88 0.43
N GLY A 51 6.41 -10.18 1.55
CA GLY A 51 6.18 -8.74 1.65
C GLY A 51 4.73 -8.30 1.52
N ASN A 52 4.53 -7.04 1.22
CA ASN A 52 3.24 -6.41 1.04
C ASN A 52 3.03 -6.03 -0.44
N PRO A 53 2.10 -6.69 -1.16
CA PRO A 53 1.89 -6.44 -2.58
C PRO A 53 1.16 -5.13 -2.81
N ALA A 54 1.63 -4.32 -3.77
CA ALA A 54 0.94 -3.13 -4.25
C ALA A 54 0.80 -3.15 -5.77
N GLY A 55 -0.36 -2.69 -6.26
CA GLY A 55 -0.54 -2.33 -7.65
C GLY A 55 0.14 -0.99 -7.94
N VAL A 56 0.77 -0.84 -9.10
CA VAL A 56 1.45 0.40 -9.51
C VAL A 56 1.10 0.74 -10.95
N CYS A 57 0.61 1.97 -11.16
CA CYS A 57 0.35 2.54 -12.48
C CYS A 57 1.15 3.83 -12.65
N ILE A 58 2.09 3.85 -13.61
CA ILE A 58 2.82 5.06 -14.00
C ILE A 58 2.15 5.61 -15.25
N MET A 59 1.67 6.86 -15.17
CA MET A 59 0.80 7.47 -16.17
C MET A 59 1.40 8.77 -16.72
N ASP A 60 1.07 9.10 -17.97
CA ASP A 60 1.43 10.39 -18.58
C ASP A 60 0.53 11.54 -18.10
N LYS A 61 -0.71 11.24 -17.74
CA LYS A 61 -1.71 12.19 -17.25
C LYS A 61 -2.70 11.52 -16.31
N TRP A 62 -3.30 12.31 -15.42
CA TRP A 62 -4.33 11.85 -14.51
C TRP A 62 -5.57 11.36 -15.24
N ILE A 63 -6.10 10.24 -14.78
CA ILE A 63 -7.44 9.73 -15.08
C ILE A 63 -8.40 10.13 -13.95
N PRO A 64 -9.74 10.05 -14.17
CA PRO A 64 -10.70 10.36 -13.13
C PRO A 64 -10.48 9.54 -11.84
N ALA A 65 -10.64 10.18 -10.67
CA ALA A 65 -10.46 9.53 -9.36
C ALA A 65 -11.34 8.28 -9.22
N GLN A 66 -12.58 8.35 -9.69
CA GLN A 66 -13.50 7.20 -9.69
C GLN A 66 -12.95 6.00 -10.48
N LEU A 67 -12.23 6.25 -11.59
CA LEU A 67 -11.62 5.16 -12.37
C LEU A 67 -10.43 4.55 -11.62
N MET A 68 -9.60 5.36 -10.95
CA MET A 68 -8.52 4.87 -10.09
C MET A 68 -9.06 4.02 -8.93
N GLU A 69 -10.15 4.43 -8.31
CA GLU A 69 -10.84 3.68 -7.27
C GLU A 69 -11.39 2.35 -7.81
N ASN A 70 -12.04 2.35 -8.97
CA ASN A 70 -12.54 1.14 -9.61
C ASN A 70 -11.41 0.15 -9.93
N ILE A 71 -10.27 0.64 -10.41
CA ILE A 71 -9.08 -0.19 -10.66
C ILE A 71 -8.55 -0.79 -9.34
N ALA A 72 -8.51 -0.02 -8.26
CA ALA A 72 -8.07 -0.52 -6.96
C ALA A 72 -9.03 -1.59 -6.41
N ILE A 73 -10.35 -1.42 -6.60
CA ILE A 73 -11.37 -2.41 -6.24
C ILE A 73 -11.18 -3.72 -7.04
N GLU A 74 -11.00 -3.61 -8.37
CA GLU A 74 -10.82 -4.76 -9.26
C GLU A 74 -9.53 -5.52 -8.95
N ASN A 75 -8.43 -4.80 -8.70
CA ASN A 75 -7.16 -5.39 -8.31
C ASN A 75 -7.22 -6.12 -6.96
N ASN A 76 -8.06 -5.65 -6.06
CA ASN A 76 -8.28 -6.22 -4.72
C ASN A 76 -6.97 -6.48 -3.93
N LEU A 77 -5.98 -5.61 -4.15
CA LEU A 77 -4.76 -5.52 -3.34
C LEU A 77 -5.01 -4.56 -2.18
N SER A 78 -4.09 -4.55 -1.20
CA SER A 78 -4.17 -3.57 -0.10
C SER A 78 -4.28 -2.16 -0.66
N GLU A 79 -3.36 -1.81 -1.58
CA GLU A 79 -3.37 -0.53 -2.30
C GLU A 79 -2.96 -0.68 -3.76
N THR A 80 -3.47 0.24 -4.58
CA THR A 80 -2.95 0.56 -5.91
C THR A 80 -2.48 2.01 -5.92
N ALA A 81 -1.21 2.22 -6.26
CA ALA A 81 -0.61 3.53 -6.41
C ALA A 81 -0.68 3.99 -7.87
N PHE A 82 -0.99 5.26 -8.05
CA PHE A 82 -1.00 5.94 -9.34
C PHE A 82 -0.02 7.11 -9.29
N ALA A 83 0.88 7.20 -10.25
CA ALA A 83 1.88 8.26 -10.30
C ALA A 83 1.95 8.92 -11.68
N VAL A 84 2.08 10.24 -11.69
CA VAL A 84 2.26 11.07 -12.89
C VAL A 84 3.52 11.89 -12.74
N LYS A 85 4.37 11.93 -13.77
CA LYS A 85 5.60 12.72 -13.77
C LYS A 85 5.28 14.21 -13.90
N GLU A 86 5.79 15.03 -12.97
CA GLU A 86 5.69 16.48 -12.95
C GLU A 86 7.10 17.09 -12.88
N GLY A 87 7.69 17.42 -14.04
CA GLY A 87 9.07 17.89 -14.13
C GLY A 87 10.07 16.79 -13.79
N ASP A 88 10.85 16.98 -12.72
CA ASP A 88 11.83 16.03 -12.19
C ASP A 88 11.27 15.16 -11.04
N LYS A 89 10.02 15.35 -10.67
CA LYS A 89 9.33 14.66 -9.58
C LYS A 89 8.12 13.89 -10.09
N TYR A 90 7.51 13.11 -9.22
CA TYR A 90 6.27 12.39 -9.50
C TYR A 90 5.22 12.79 -8.47
N ARG A 91 4.01 13.16 -8.93
CA ARG A 91 2.86 13.25 -8.04
C ARG A 91 2.28 11.85 -7.87
N ILE A 92 1.99 11.44 -6.61
CA ILE A 92 1.51 10.11 -6.28
C ILE A 92 0.17 10.18 -5.54
N ARG A 93 -0.69 9.20 -5.79
CA ARG A 93 -1.96 8.97 -5.10
C ARG A 93 -2.13 7.48 -4.84
N TRP A 94 -2.77 7.14 -3.72
CA TRP A 94 -2.97 5.75 -3.31
C TRP A 94 -4.45 5.47 -3.10
N PHE A 95 -4.91 4.35 -3.63
CA PHE A 95 -6.29 3.90 -3.54
C PHE A 95 -6.34 2.49 -2.96
N THR A 96 -7.16 2.32 -1.92
CA THR A 96 -7.58 1.03 -1.40
C THR A 96 -8.90 0.62 -2.08
N PRO A 97 -9.38 -0.63 -1.92
CA PRO A 97 -10.76 -0.98 -2.30
C PRO A 97 -11.84 -0.17 -1.54
N GLY A 98 -11.48 0.56 -0.51
CA GLY A 98 -12.37 1.42 0.27
C GLY A 98 -12.28 2.91 -0.06
N GLY A 99 -11.45 3.32 -1.03
CA GLY A 99 -11.26 4.69 -1.47
C GLY A 99 -9.82 5.18 -1.38
N GLU A 100 -9.62 6.46 -1.69
CA GLU A 100 -8.32 7.13 -1.64
C GLU A 100 -7.84 7.33 -0.21
N ILE A 101 -6.54 7.16 0.01
CA ILE A 101 -5.87 7.41 1.29
C ILE A 101 -4.73 8.42 1.11
N ASP A 102 -4.34 9.08 2.19
CA ASP A 102 -3.40 10.20 2.21
C ASP A 102 -1.93 9.79 2.20
N LEU A 103 -1.60 8.58 2.69
CA LEU A 103 -0.23 8.07 2.76
C LEU A 103 -0.19 6.54 2.82
N CYS A 104 0.71 5.95 2.01
CA CYS A 104 0.99 4.52 2.03
C CYS A 104 2.47 4.22 1.80
N GLY A 105 3.18 3.72 2.81
CA GLY A 105 4.63 3.47 2.73
C GLY A 105 5.01 2.36 1.74
N HIS A 106 4.39 1.17 1.84
CA HIS A 106 4.76 0.04 0.99
C HIS A 106 4.42 0.27 -0.49
N ALA A 107 3.27 0.93 -0.79
CA ALA A 107 2.91 1.26 -2.16
C ALA A 107 3.78 2.39 -2.73
N THR A 108 4.29 3.31 -1.88
CA THR A 108 5.31 4.30 -2.27
C THR A 108 6.63 3.61 -2.63
N LEU A 109 7.08 2.65 -1.81
CA LEU A 109 8.27 1.85 -2.08
C LEU A 109 8.14 1.05 -3.38
N ALA A 110 6.97 0.41 -3.60
CA ALA A 110 6.64 -0.29 -4.84
C ALA A 110 6.69 0.63 -6.06
N THR A 111 6.15 1.85 -5.94
CA THR A 111 6.15 2.85 -7.02
C THR A 111 7.58 3.33 -7.31
N ALA A 112 8.38 3.58 -6.27
CA ALA A 112 9.80 3.94 -6.42
C ALA A 112 10.59 2.83 -7.09
N PHE A 113 10.40 1.57 -6.68
CA PHE A 113 10.99 0.41 -7.35
C PHE A 113 10.66 0.39 -8.85
N THR A 114 9.40 0.60 -9.17
CA THR A 114 8.93 0.62 -10.57
C THR A 114 9.60 1.73 -11.38
N ILE A 115 9.62 2.95 -10.85
CA ILE A 115 10.23 4.10 -11.54
C ILE A 115 11.72 3.88 -11.74
N LEU A 116 12.45 3.53 -10.69
CA LEU A 116 13.91 3.40 -10.70
C LEU A 116 14.42 2.18 -11.50
N ASN A 117 13.57 1.19 -11.79
CA ASN A 117 13.97 0.02 -12.57
C ASN A 117 13.46 0.04 -14.02
N PHE A 118 12.35 0.73 -14.30
CA PHE A 118 11.71 0.67 -15.63
C PHE A 118 11.65 2.02 -16.35
N TYR A 119 11.65 3.15 -15.62
CA TYR A 119 11.49 4.50 -16.20
C TYR A 119 12.75 5.37 -16.04
N GLU A 120 13.34 5.44 -14.87
CA GLU A 120 14.49 6.31 -14.54
C GLU A 120 15.69 5.45 -14.11
N LYS A 121 16.16 4.56 -14.99
CA LYS A 121 17.15 3.50 -14.63
C LYS A 121 18.51 4.05 -14.16
N ASP A 122 18.85 5.26 -14.56
CA ASP A 122 20.11 5.92 -14.20
C ASP A 122 19.99 6.75 -12.92
N ALA A 123 18.77 6.86 -12.33
CA ALA A 123 18.55 7.59 -11.11
C ALA A 123 18.71 6.69 -9.86
N ASP A 124 19.24 7.29 -8.80
CA ASP A 124 19.36 6.65 -7.48
C ASP A 124 18.31 7.14 -6.47
N GLU A 125 17.51 8.15 -6.87
CA GLU A 125 16.49 8.74 -6.02
C GLU A 125 15.25 9.08 -6.85
N VAL A 126 14.08 8.97 -6.23
CA VAL A 126 12.82 9.51 -6.74
C VAL A 126 12.14 10.35 -5.66
N THR A 127 11.63 11.51 -6.06
CA THR A 127 10.84 12.39 -5.18
C THR A 127 9.38 12.31 -5.58
N PHE A 128 8.53 12.02 -4.60
CA PHE A 128 7.08 12.08 -4.76
C PHE A 128 6.51 13.33 -4.12
N ILE A 129 5.52 13.93 -4.80
CA ILE A 129 4.69 15.00 -4.28
C ILE A 129 3.37 14.38 -3.83
N THR A 130 3.03 14.53 -2.56
CA THR A 130 1.76 14.07 -2.00
C THR A 130 0.76 15.23 -1.88
N ALA A 131 -0.50 14.93 -1.63
CA ALA A 131 -1.52 15.96 -1.42
C ALA A 131 -1.39 16.65 -0.06
N GLU A 132 -1.04 15.90 1.01
CA GLU A 132 -1.13 16.39 2.39
C GLU A 132 0.20 16.33 3.16
N HIS A 133 1.14 15.44 2.75
CA HIS A 133 2.38 15.18 3.50
C HIS A 133 3.63 15.79 2.86
N GLY A 134 3.47 16.70 1.87
CA GLY A 134 4.60 17.32 1.18
C GLY A 134 5.35 16.35 0.28
N GLU A 135 6.68 16.39 0.34
CA GLU A 135 7.55 15.58 -0.51
C GLU A 135 8.06 14.34 0.24
N LEU A 136 8.03 13.19 -0.45
CA LEU A 136 8.63 11.95 0.03
C LEU A 136 9.82 11.60 -0.85
N TYR A 137 10.94 11.30 -0.22
CA TYR A 137 12.19 10.95 -0.88
C TYR A 137 12.50 9.48 -0.70
N ILE A 138 12.67 8.76 -1.81
CA ILE A 138 13.03 7.35 -1.80
C ILE A 138 14.37 7.19 -2.51
N ARG A 139 15.35 6.59 -1.82
CA ARG A 139 16.73 6.43 -2.30
C ARG A 139 17.13 4.97 -2.41
N LYS A 140 17.87 4.65 -3.46
CA LYS A 140 18.58 3.37 -3.54
C LYS A 140 19.77 3.35 -2.57
N GLN A 141 19.86 2.28 -1.77
CA GLN A 141 21.00 1.98 -0.90
C GLN A 141 21.42 0.53 -1.18
N GLY A 142 22.22 0.32 -2.21
CA GLY A 142 22.47 -1.02 -2.76
C GLY A 142 21.18 -1.65 -3.29
N ASP A 143 20.78 -2.80 -2.72
CA ASP A 143 19.55 -3.51 -3.08
C ASP A 143 18.31 -2.99 -2.32
N LEU A 144 18.50 -2.06 -1.38
CA LEU A 144 17.43 -1.52 -0.57
C LEU A 144 16.89 -0.21 -1.16
N LEU A 145 15.61 0.03 -0.93
CA LEU A 145 14.98 1.33 -1.08
C LEU A 145 14.71 1.92 0.30
N GLU A 146 15.24 3.10 0.55
CA GLU A 146 15.19 3.80 1.84
C GLU A 146 14.19 4.95 1.78
N MET A 147 13.31 5.02 2.77
CA MET A 147 12.36 6.10 3.03
C MET A 147 12.57 6.65 4.43
N GLU A 148 12.17 7.90 4.66
CA GLU A 148 12.20 8.52 5.98
C GLU A 148 10.78 8.84 6.44
N PHE A 149 10.47 8.47 7.70
CA PHE A 149 9.18 8.72 8.34
C PHE A 149 9.39 9.28 9.75
N PRO A 150 8.43 10.07 10.27
CA PRO A 150 8.44 10.43 11.68
C PRO A 150 8.21 9.18 12.55
N VAL A 151 8.86 9.14 13.71
CA VAL A 151 8.54 8.17 14.76
C VAL A 151 7.29 8.62 15.50
N PHE A 152 6.49 7.66 15.98
CA PHE A 152 5.35 7.97 16.82
C PHE A 152 5.78 8.00 18.28
N ASP A 153 5.27 8.97 19.02
CA ASP A 153 5.47 9.00 20.46
C ASP A 153 4.65 7.89 21.13
N MET A 154 5.35 7.07 21.92
CA MET A 154 4.80 5.89 22.58
C MET A 154 4.99 6.00 24.08
N HIS A 155 3.94 5.85 24.84
CA HIS A 155 3.97 5.80 26.31
C HIS A 155 3.52 4.43 26.81
N GLU A 156 4.16 3.97 27.87
CA GLU A 156 3.82 2.68 28.48
C GLU A 156 2.46 2.79 29.17
N VAL A 157 1.62 1.77 28.98
CA VAL A 157 0.30 1.63 29.59
C VAL A 157 0.19 0.31 30.34
N GLU A 158 -0.79 0.24 31.24
CA GLU A 158 -1.07 -0.99 31.98
C GLU A 158 -1.58 -2.09 31.04
N VAL A 159 -1.10 -3.32 31.25
CA VAL A 159 -1.58 -4.49 30.50
C VAL A 159 -2.94 -4.91 31.06
N THR A 160 -3.96 -4.86 30.23
CA THR A 160 -5.35 -5.16 30.60
C THR A 160 -5.73 -6.62 30.33
N ASP A 161 -6.79 -7.09 30.99
CA ASP A 161 -7.36 -8.42 30.72
C ASP A 161 -7.93 -8.50 29.29
N LEU A 162 -8.46 -7.39 28.75
CA LEU A 162 -8.91 -7.32 27.36
C LEU A 162 -7.77 -7.57 26.36
N MET A 163 -6.57 -7.03 26.61
CA MET A 163 -5.39 -7.33 25.76
C MET A 163 -5.07 -8.83 25.77
N GLU A 164 -5.10 -9.47 26.94
CA GLU A 164 -4.90 -10.91 27.07
C GLU A 164 -5.98 -11.72 26.34
N GLU A 165 -7.25 -11.33 26.50
CA GLU A 165 -8.36 -11.98 25.80
C GLU A 165 -8.28 -11.87 24.27
N VAL A 166 -7.86 -10.70 23.76
CA VAL A 166 -7.70 -10.44 22.32
C VAL A 166 -6.52 -11.21 21.76
N ILE A 167 -5.38 -11.15 22.42
CA ILE A 167 -4.12 -11.73 21.92
C ILE A 167 -4.07 -13.24 22.19
N GLY A 168 -4.80 -13.73 23.20
CA GLY A 168 -4.79 -15.13 23.64
C GLY A 168 -3.64 -15.46 24.58
N VAL A 169 -2.81 -14.47 24.93
CA VAL A 169 -1.72 -14.54 25.90
C VAL A 169 -1.50 -13.18 26.51
N ARG A 170 -1.18 -13.12 27.83
CA ARG A 170 -0.93 -11.86 28.51
C ARG A 170 0.37 -11.23 28.02
N PRO A 171 0.35 -10.00 27.49
CA PRO A 171 1.57 -9.27 27.14
C PRO A 171 2.45 -9.02 28.36
N LEU A 172 3.76 -8.98 28.15
CA LEU A 172 4.71 -8.55 29.20
C LEU A 172 4.63 -7.04 29.45
N ARG A 173 4.46 -6.26 28.39
CA ARG A 173 4.35 -4.79 28.41
C ARG A 173 3.45 -4.34 27.27
N ALA A 174 2.85 -3.18 27.44
CA ALA A 174 2.04 -2.53 26.43
C ALA A 174 2.41 -1.04 26.31
N PHE A 175 2.36 -0.52 25.08
CA PHE A 175 2.65 0.88 24.76
C PHE A 175 1.56 1.40 23.84
N LEU A 176 1.07 2.61 24.12
CA LEU A 176 0.03 3.26 23.35
C LEU A 176 0.55 4.57 22.78
N GLY A 177 0.22 4.81 21.53
CA GLY A 177 0.33 6.06 20.80
C GLY A 177 -0.86 6.16 19.86
N ARG A 178 -0.64 6.42 18.57
CA ARG A 178 -1.70 6.23 17.57
C ARG A 178 -2.16 4.77 17.53
N ASP A 179 -1.22 3.84 17.63
CA ASP A 179 -1.44 2.40 17.62
C ASP A 179 -1.04 1.78 18.96
N LEU A 180 -1.54 0.59 19.25
CA LEU A 180 -1.20 -0.20 20.44
C LEU A 180 -0.08 -1.19 20.09
N VAL A 181 1.02 -1.19 20.86
CA VAL A 181 2.12 -2.15 20.74
C VAL A 181 2.16 -3.02 21.99
N CYS A 182 2.02 -4.32 21.84
CA CYS A 182 2.08 -5.32 22.92
C CYS A 182 3.33 -6.21 22.75
N ILE A 183 4.19 -6.23 23.77
CA ILE A 183 5.38 -7.08 23.80
C ILE A 183 5.03 -8.44 24.39
N LEU A 184 5.29 -9.51 23.65
CA LEU A 184 5.11 -10.90 24.06
C LEU A 184 6.43 -11.51 24.51
N GLU A 185 6.35 -12.65 25.22
CA GLU A 185 7.51 -13.31 25.82
C GLU A 185 8.53 -13.79 24.79
N ASN A 186 8.08 -14.29 23.63
CA ASN A 186 8.96 -14.85 22.61
C ASN A 186 8.34 -14.75 21.21
N GLU A 187 9.16 -14.95 20.17
CA GLU A 187 8.73 -14.87 18.77
C GLU A 187 7.73 -15.96 18.35
N GLU A 188 7.73 -17.12 19.01
CA GLU A 188 6.79 -18.20 18.67
C GLU A 188 5.33 -17.79 18.98
N LEU A 189 5.13 -17.04 20.08
CA LEU A 189 3.83 -16.47 20.43
C LEU A 189 3.38 -15.42 19.42
N VAL A 190 4.29 -14.69 18.79
CA VAL A 190 4.00 -13.75 17.71
C VAL A 190 3.67 -14.49 16.42
N ARG A 191 4.54 -15.42 16.00
CA ARG A 191 4.42 -16.17 14.74
C ARG A 191 3.13 -16.97 14.64
N HIS A 192 2.74 -17.61 15.73
CA HIS A 192 1.56 -18.48 15.80
C HIS A 192 0.33 -17.82 16.42
N ASN A 193 0.35 -16.49 16.58
CA ASN A 193 -0.77 -15.76 17.13
C ASN A 193 -2.03 -15.87 16.25
N ASN A 194 -3.17 -15.96 16.92
CA ASN A 194 -4.49 -15.92 16.28
C ASN A 194 -5.41 -15.01 17.10
N ALA A 195 -5.16 -13.70 16.99
CA ALA A 195 -5.88 -12.69 17.75
C ALA A 195 -7.37 -12.64 17.41
N ASP A 196 -8.21 -12.41 18.41
CA ASP A 196 -9.65 -12.25 18.25
C ASP A 196 -9.98 -10.91 17.60
N GLN A 197 -10.23 -10.94 16.28
CA GLN A 197 -10.52 -9.76 15.47
C GLN A 197 -11.77 -8.99 15.93
N ALA A 198 -12.78 -9.69 16.47
CA ALA A 198 -14.02 -9.06 16.92
C ALA A 198 -13.78 -8.28 18.21
N LYS A 199 -13.13 -8.87 19.20
CA LYS A 199 -12.79 -8.21 20.47
C LYS A 199 -11.76 -7.10 20.29
N MET A 200 -10.87 -7.21 19.28
CA MET A 200 -9.88 -6.18 18.97
C MET A 200 -10.50 -4.81 18.66
N MET A 201 -11.76 -4.78 18.21
CA MET A 201 -12.49 -3.53 18.00
C MET A 201 -12.66 -2.70 19.29
N GLU A 202 -12.56 -3.32 20.46
CA GLU A 202 -12.72 -2.69 21.77
C GLU A 202 -11.39 -2.15 22.34
N LEU A 203 -10.23 -2.59 21.81
CA LEU A 203 -8.92 -2.09 22.25
C LEU A 203 -8.73 -0.62 21.87
N GLU A 204 -7.90 0.09 22.63
CA GLU A 204 -7.42 1.41 22.26
C GLU A 204 -6.43 1.31 21.06
N GLY A 205 -6.17 2.45 20.41
CA GLY A 205 -5.31 2.51 19.21
C GLY A 205 -6.05 2.16 17.92
N ALA A 206 -5.48 2.56 16.78
CA ALA A 206 -6.02 2.28 15.43
C ALA A 206 -5.67 0.87 14.99
N LEU A 207 -4.41 0.45 15.20
CA LEU A 207 -3.92 -0.91 14.96
C LEU A 207 -3.42 -1.53 16.26
N LEU A 208 -3.41 -2.87 16.29
CA LEU A 208 -2.67 -3.65 17.27
C LEU A 208 -1.41 -4.23 16.62
N HIS A 209 -0.26 -3.94 17.22
CA HIS A 209 1.00 -4.58 16.91
C HIS A 209 1.41 -5.48 18.06
N ILE A 210 1.58 -6.77 17.80
CA ILE A 210 2.25 -7.68 18.74
C ILE A 210 3.69 -7.88 18.30
N THR A 211 4.61 -7.89 19.24
CA THR A 211 6.04 -8.01 18.94
C THR A 211 6.79 -8.76 20.04
N ALA A 212 7.88 -9.38 19.67
CA ALA A 212 8.81 -10.02 20.58
C ALA A 212 10.24 -9.92 20.04
N LYS A 213 11.22 -10.21 20.89
CA LYS A 213 12.61 -10.37 20.46
C LYS A 213 12.72 -11.55 19.49
N GLY A 214 13.41 -11.35 18.37
CA GLY A 214 13.68 -12.40 17.40
C GLY A 214 14.94 -13.20 17.72
N LYS A 215 15.10 -14.38 17.09
CA LYS A 215 16.31 -15.18 17.11
C LYS A 215 17.28 -14.74 16.03
N ASP A 216 16.76 -14.59 14.80
CA ASP A 216 17.54 -14.20 13.61
C ASP A 216 17.35 -12.73 13.26
N PHE A 217 16.37 -12.06 13.86
CA PHE A 217 16.04 -10.66 13.71
C PHE A 217 16.08 -9.96 15.07
N ASP A 218 16.25 -8.66 15.08
CA ASP A 218 16.23 -7.90 16.34
C ASP A 218 14.85 -7.93 16.99
N CYS A 219 13.79 -7.84 16.20
CA CYS A 219 12.42 -8.05 16.64
C CYS A 219 11.58 -8.72 15.57
N VAL A 220 10.54 -9.42 16.01
CA VAL A 220 9.51 -10.06 15.18
C VAL A 220 8.18 -9.47 15.56
N SER A 221 7.31 -9.20 14.56
CA SER A 221 6.02 -8.55 14.79
C SER A 221 4.90 -9.12 13.94
N ARG A 222 3.67 -8.83 14.31
CA ARG A 222 2.46 -8.91 13.45
C ARG A 222 1.57 -7.70 13.72
N SER A 223 0.86 -7.26 12.68
CA SER A 223 0.07 -6.03 12.69
C SER A 223 -1.36 -6.29 12.27
N TYR A 224 -2.31 -5.94 13.12
CA TYR A 224 -3.74 -6.16 12.91
C TYR A 224 -4.50 -4.84 12.93
N GLY A 225 -5.40 -4.65 11.96
CA GLY A 225 -6.16 -3.40 11.80
C GLY A 225 -7.63 -3.60 11.44
N PRO A 226 -8.42 -4.42 12.19
CA PRO A 226 -9.82 -4.65 11.84
C PRO A 226 -10.66 -3.38 11.88
N LYS A 227 -10.31 -2.37 12.69
CA LYS A 227 -10.94 -1.04 12.71
C LYS A 227 -10.82 -0.32 11.37
N LEU A 228 -9.76 -0.60 10.62
CA LEU A 228 -9.50 -0.06 9.28
C LEU A 228 -9.95 -1.04 8.17
N LYS A 229 -10.70 -2.11 8.54
CA LYS A 229 -11.13 -3.19 7.65
C LYS A 229 -9.97 -4.00 7.05
N ILE A 230 -8.83 -3.99 7.70
CA ILE A 230 -7.62 -4.76 7.36
C ILE A 230 -7.45 -5.81 8.47
N PRO A 231 -7.86 -7.07 8.26
CA PRO A 231 -7.70 -8.10 9.31
C PRO A 231 -6.27 -8.25 9.79
N GLU A 232 -5.32 -8.32 8.87
CA GLU A 232 -3.88 -8.32 9.12
C GLU A 232 -3.15 -7.62 7.97
N ASP A 233 -2.29 -6.66 8.29
CA ASP A 233 -1.40 -6.01 7.31
C ASP A 233 -0.21 -6.96 7.04
N PRO A 234 0.06 -7.34 5.79
CA PRO A 234 1.15 -8.26 5.47
C PRO A 234 2.54 -7.76 5.91
N VAL A 235 2.85 -6.48 5.70
CA VAL A 235 4.04 -5.79 6.22
C VAL A 235 3.73 -4.31 6.43
N CYS A 236 3.58 -3.92 7.68
CA CYS A 236 3.16 -2.59 8.09
C CYS A 236 4.36 -1.65 8.30
N GLY A 237 4.67 -0.83 7.31
CA GLY A 237 5.74 0.18 7.43
C GLY A 237 5.48 1.16 8.57
N SER A 238 4.27 1.75 8.62
CA SER A 238 3.88 2.68 9.70
C SER A 238 3.87 2.02 11.08
N GLY A 239 3.51 0.73 11.16
CA GLY A 239 3.57 -0.04 12.40
C GLY A 239 4.98 -0.12 12.97
N HIS A 240 6.00 -0.26 12.10
CA HIS A 240 7.39 -0.28 12.54
C HIS A 240 7.87 1.08 13.05
N CYS A 241 7.23 2.19 12.65
CA CYS A 241 7.45 3.52 13.25
C CYS A 241 6.90 3.65 14.69
N HIS A 242 6.14 2.65 15.17
CA HIS A 242 5.72 2.49 16.58
C HIS A 242 6.59 1.43 17.28
N ILE A 243 6.74 0.25 16.66
CA ILE A 243 7.42 -0.93 17.24
C ILE A 243 8.90 -0.65 17.50
N VAL A 244 9.62 -0.17 16.49
CA VAL A 244 11.08 -0.01 16.56
C VAL A 244 11.50 1.06 17.57
N PRO A 245 10.84 2.23 17.69
CA PRO A 245 11.15 3.17 18.77
C PRO A 245 10.91 2.63 20.18
N VAL A 246 9.90 1.76 20.38
CA VAL A 246 9.69 1.07 21.66
C VAL A 246 10.90 0.19 21.98
N TRP A 247 11.34 -0.69 21.06
CA TRP A 247 12.52 -1.50 21.23
C TRP A 247 13.79 -0.66 21.42
N GLY A 248 13.94 0.43 20.65
CA GLY A 248 15.06 1.36 20.74
C GLY A 248 15.22 1.96 22.14
N LYS A 249 14.11 2.38 22.76
CA LYS A 249 14.09 2.88 24.15
C LYS A 249 14.45 1.79 25.16
N LEU A 250 13.99 0.54 24.94
CA LEU A 250 14.22 -0.58 25.85
C LEU A 250 15.65 -1.12 25.80
N GLU A 251 16.25 -1.15 24.62
CA GLU A 251 17.57 -1.75 24.39
C GLU A 251 18.71 -0.72 24.25
N ASN A 252 18.37 0.58 24.22
CA ASN A 252 19.30 1.68 23.93
C ASN A 252 20.06 1.45 22.60
N LYS A 253 19.30 1.11 21.55
CA LYS A 253 19.79 0.75 20.22
C LYS A 253 19.03 1.56 19.15
N THR A 254 19.70 1.86 18.02
CA THR A 254 19.12 2.67 16.93
C THR A 254 18.87 1.90 15.66
N ASP A 255 19.63 0.87 15.39
CA ASP A 255 19.58 0.13 14.12
C ASP A 255 18.93 -1.25 14.37
N TYR A 256 17.89 -1.56 13.60
CA TYR A 256 17.08 -2.77 13.74
C TYR A 256 16.87 -3.46 12.41
N THR A 257 17.07 -4.78 12.41
CA THR A 257 16.51 -5.66 11.38
C THR A 257 15.26 -6.29 11.97
N ALA A 258 14.09 -5.83 11.49
CA ALA A 258 12.78 -6.27 11.94
C ALA A 258 12.17 -7.25 10.94
N TYR A 259 11.43 -8.23 11.43
CA TYR A 259 10.68 -9.17 10.60
C TYR A 259 9.21 -9.14 10.97
N GLN A 260 8.34 -8.87 10.01
CA GLN A 260 6.90 -9.03 10.22
C GLN A 260 6.48 -10.44 9.82
N ALA A 261 6.05 -11.23 10.81
CA ALA A 261 5.74 -12.65 10.68
C ALA A 261 4.27 -12.90 10.30
N SER A 262 3.73 -12.11 9.37
CA SER A 262 2.46 -12.39 8.73
C SER A 262 2.53 -13.66 7.90
N ARG A 263 1.41 -14.09 7.31
CA ARG A 263 1.39 -15.24 6.38
C ARG A 263 2.40 -15.08 5.23
N ARG A 264 2.65 -13.86 4.75
CA ARG A 264 3.60 -13.58 3.67
C ARG A 264 5.02 -13.38 4.21
N GLY A 265 5.13 -12.74 5.35
CA GLY A 265 6.41 -12.34 5.93
C GLY A 265 7.07 -11.19 5.18
N GLY A 266 7.98 -10.50 5.85
CA GLY A 266 8.81 -9.49 5.21
C GLY A 266 9.79 -8.83 6.15
N THR A 267 10.89 -8.35 5.58
CA THR A 267 12.04 -7.80 6.33
C THR A 267 12.12 -6.28 6.14
N LEU A 268 12.27 -5.57 7.24
CA LEU A 268 12.46 -4.13 7.29
C LEU A 268 13.77 -3.81 8.00
N TYR A 269 14.57 -2.94 7.40
CA TYR A 269 15.78 -2.39 7.98
C TYR A 269 15.48 -1.00 8.46
N CYS A 270 15.55 -0.80 9.77
CA CYS A 270 15.10 0.42 10.42
C CYS A 270 16.26 1.11 11.15
N LYS A 271 16.33 2.45 11.06
CA LYS A 271 17.31 3.25 11.77
C LYS A 271 16.68 4.46 12.41
N ILE A 272 16.66 4.52 13.74
CA ILE A 272 16.13 5.66 14.51
C ILE A 272 17.09 6.83 14.42
N MET A 273 16.58 8.03 14.09
CA MET A 273 17.33 9.27 13.94
C MET A 273 16.64 10.41 14.69
N GLY A 274 16.51 10.30 16.00
CA GLY A 274 15.78 11.26 16.82
C GLY A 274 14.28 11.18 16.62
N GLU A 275 13.67 12.22 16.08
CA GLU A 275 12.21 12.27 15.81
C GLU A 275 11.81 11.58 14.51
N ASN A 276 12.78 11.17 13.68
CA ASN A 276 12.57 10.45 12.44
C ASN A 276 13.17 9.05 12.49
N MET A 277 12.75 8.21 11.56
CA MET A 277 13.28 6.88 11.34
C MET A 277 13.43 6.63 9.84
N LYS A 278 14.59 6.12 9.44
CA LYS A 278 14.78 5.50 8.13
C LYS A 278 14.19 4.10 8.15
N LEU A 279 13.44 3.80 7.13
CA LEU A 279 12.80 2.52 6.91
C LEU A 279 13.18 2.06 5.52
N SER A 280 13.91 0.95 5.45
CA SER A 280 14.40 0.42 4.19
C SER A 280 13.91 -1.00 3.97
N GLY A 281 13.73 -1.36 2.70
CA GLY A 281 13.36 -2.71 2.32
C GLY A 281 13.68 -2.99 0.86
N LYS A 282 13.71 -4.27 0.51
CA LYS A 282 13.77 -4.70 -0.88
C LYS A 282 12.37 -4.72 -1.48
N ALA A 283 12.31 -4.75 -2.80
CA ALA A 283 11.08 -4.96 -3.53
C ALA A 283 11.31 -5.89 -4.71
N VAL A 284 10.29 -6.65 -5.07
CA VAL A 284 10.37 -7.66 -6.13
C VAL A 284 9.19 -7.50 -7.08
N LEU A 285 9.46 -7.53 -8.39
CA LEU A 285 8.42 -7.56 -9.41
C LEU A 285 7.73 -8.93 -9.41
N TYR A 286 6.42 -8.94 -9.12
CA TYR A 286 5.60 -10.14 -9.25
C TYR A 286 4.94 -10.24 -10.63
N ALA A 287 4.35 -9.14 -11.12
CA ALA A 287 3.69 -9.14 -12.42
C ALA A 287 3.83 -7.79 -13.14
N GLU A 288 3.86 -7.85 -14.46
CA GLU A 288 3.78 -6.70 -15.37
C GLU A 288 2.69 -6.98 -16.40
N GLY A 289 1.90 -5.96 -16.74
CA GLY A 289 0.82 -6.08 -17.71
C GLY A 289 0.32 -4.74 -18.21
N GLU A 290 -0.83 -4.77 -18.86
CA GLU A 290 -1.54 -3.58 -19.35
C GLU A 290 -3.00 -3.65 -18.92
N LEU A 291 -3.51 -2.53 -18.38
CA LEU A 291 -4.92 -2.36 -18.10
C LEU A 291 -5.60 -1.75 -19.33
N HIS A 292 -6.72 -2.34 -19.73
CA HIS A 292 -7.58 -1.87 -20.81
C HIS A 292 -8.77 -1.15 -20.16
N VAL A 293 -8.70 0.17 -20.05
CA VAL A 293 -9.74 0.97 -19.40
C VAL A 293 -10.28 2.03 -20.36
N GLU A 294 -11.59 2.30 -20.27
CA GLU A 294 -12.27 3.35 -21.01
C GLU A 294 -12.31 4.63 -20.15
N VAL A 295 -11.86 5.78 -20.72
CA VAL A 295 -11.81 7.10 -20.07
C VAL A 295 -12.74 8.07 -20.76
#